data_e5e42b427aec017be94d437c0212b3cb
#
_entry.id   e5e42b427aec017be94d437c0212b3cb
#
_cell.length_a   1.000
_cell.length_b   1.000
_cell.length_c   1.000
_cell.angle_alpha   90.00
_cell.angle_beta   90.00
_cell.angle_gamma   90.00
#
_symmetry.space_group_name_H-M   'P 1'
#
loop_
_entity.id
_entity.type
_entity.pdbx_description
1 polymer ?
#
loop_
_entity_poly.entity_id
_entity_poly.type
_entity_poly.pdbx_seq_one_letter_code
_entity_poly.pdbx_strand_id
1 'polypeptide(L)'
;SHFLRRTGSHFAGKCSNTVSDMNDSIEQDETRDAARREGWWRRLSGGLKRTSASIGGAISDIVTKRRLDGEVIEELEEVLIRADLGVQTAAVVADKVSEGRYNKAVTPEEVKAILAGAVEKILAPVAKPLEIDAAHKPFVILVVGVNGSGKTTTIGKLAARLTAQGRRVMLAAGDTFRAAAIEQIKIWGDRTQSEVVARAQGSDAAGLAYDALAAARERGVDVLIVDTAGRLQNKTGLMSELEKIVRVMRKIDPAAPHAVLLVLDATVGQNALSQVEEFVKAAGVTGLVMTKLDGTARGGILVAVAAKYGLPVHFIGVGEGIDDLAPFAAADFARAVAGLEPEEPAPPQE
;
A
#
# COMPACT_ATOMS: atom_id res chain seq x y z
N SER A 1 46.39 53.57 43.48
CA SER A 1 45.02 54.17 43.53
C SER A 1 44.09 53.44 42.58
N HIS A 2 43.12 52.75 43.17
CA HIS A 2 41.71 52.57 42.71
C HIS A 2 41.47 52.17 41.24
N PHE A 3 40.70 51.18 40.91
CA PHE A 3 39.35 50.74 41.35
C PHE A 3 39.03 49.32 40.91
N LEU A 4 38.63 48.54 41.87
CA LEU A 4 37.79 47.30 41.67
C LEU A 4 36.38 47.69 41.26
N ARG A 5 35.70 46.96 40.36
CA ARG A 5 34.41 46.34 40.66
C ARG A 5 33.69 45.83 39.42
N ARG A 6 33.26 44.55 39.53
CA ARG A 6 31.99 43.96 39.14
C ARG A 6 31.53 43.96 37.66
N THR A 7 31.37 42.81 37.13
CA THR A 7 30.03 42.35 36.70
C THR A 7 30.04 40.83 36.64
N GLY A 8 29.42 40.23 37.64
CA GLY A 8 28.94 38.88 37.56
C GLY A 8 27.47 38.89 37.06
N SER A 9 26.98 37.73 36.65
CA SER A 9 25.59 37.40 36.34
C SER A 9 25.03 37.95 35.02
N HIS A 10 25.08 37.07 33.99
CA HIS A 10 24.01 36.88 33.02
C HIS A 10 24.32 35.63 32.14
N PHE A 11 24.29 34.44 32.73
CA PHE A 11 24.40 33.19 31.94
C PHE A 11 23.52 32.06 32.47
N ALA A 12 22.39 32.41 33.09
CA ALA A 12 21.45 31.41 33.61
C ALA A 12 20.05 31.42 32.96
N GLY A 13 19.80 32.29 31.95
CA GLY A 13 18.45 32.46 31.39
C GLY A 13 18.20 31.92 30.01
N LYS A 14 19.17 31.31 29.33
CA LYS A 14 18.99 30.82 27.94
C LYS A 14 18.87 29.31 27.76
N CYS A 15 19.12 28.48 28.76
CA CYS A 15 19.03 27.04 28.65
C CYS A 15 17.65 26.45 29.01
N SER A 16 16.78 27.17 29.75
CA SER A 16 15.47 26.66 30.14
C SER A 16 14.41 26.79 29.04
N ASN A 17 14.50 27.80 28.16
CA ASN A 17 13.53 27.96 27.06
C ASN A 17 13.70 26.95 25.91
N THR A 18 14.92 26.48 25.65
CA THR A 18 15.18 25.53 24.57
C THR A 18 14.67 24.12 24.87
N VAL A 19 14.62 23.70 26.13
CA VAL A 19 14.10 22.36 26.52
C VAL A 19 12.57 22.37 26.53
N SER A 20 11.93 23.46 26.96
CA SER A 20 10.47 23.63 26.90
C SER A 20 9.99 23.66 25.44
N ASP A 21 10.64 24.42 24.56
CA ASP A 21 10.30 24.52 23.14
C ASP A 21 10.52 23.19 22.39
N MET A 22 11.50 22.39 22.81
CA MET A 22 11.69 21.02 22.29
C MET A 22 10.62 20.05 22.76
N ASN A 23 10.20 20.09 24.04
CA ASN A 23 9.12 19.24 24.53
C ASN A 23 7.78 19.60 23.89
N ASP A 24 7.46 20.89 23.76
CA ASP A 24 6.24 21.35 23.10
C ASP A 24 6.20 20.93 21.61
N SER A 25 7.34 20.90 20.93
CA SER A 25 7.42 20.42 19.53
C SER A 25 7.27 18.91 19.43
N ILE A 26 7.79 18.13 20.38
CA ILE A 26 7.63 16.67 20.42
C ILE A 26 6.17 16.30 20.72
N GLU A 27 5.53 16.93 21.71
CA GLU A 27 4.11 16.71 22.03
C GLU A 27 3.19 17.11 20.86
N GLN A 28 3.52 18.17 20.11
CA GLN A 28 2.77 18.56 18.92
C GLN A 28 2.93 17.59 17.76
N ASP A 29 4.11 17.01 17.57
CA ASP A 29 4.33 15.98 16.55
C ASP A 29 3.64 14.66 16.92
N GLU A 30 3.70 14.23 18.18
CA GLU A 30 3.01 13.04 18.68
C GLU A 30 1.48 13.16 18.55
N THR A 31 0.91 14.32 18.89
CA THR A 31 -0.54 14.57 18.74
C THR A 31 -0.97 14.63 17.27
N ARG A 32 -0.14 15.17 16.39
CA ARG A 32 -0.39 15.16 14.94
C ARG A 32 -0.33 13.75 14.34
N ASP A 33 0.63 12.95 14.76
CA ASP A 33 0.77 11.56 14.30
C ASP A 33 -0.35 10.67 14.84
N ALA A 34 -0.78 10.85 16.08
CA ALA A 34 -1.95 10.17 16.64
C ALA A 34 -3.24 10.52 15.88
N ALA A 35 -3.48 11.81 15.59
CA ALA A 35 -4.63 12.25 14.81
C ALA A 35 -4.59 11.72 13.35
N ARG A 36 -3.40 11.62 12.74
CA ARG A 36 -3.20 11.00 11.43
C ARG A 36 -3.52 9.51 11.46
N ARG A 37 -3.06 8.78 12.48
CA ARG A 37 -3.32 7.35 12.66
C ARG A 37 -4.80 7.09 12.86
N GLU A 38 -5.48 7.86 13.73
CA GLU A 38 -6.92 7.73 13.94
C GLU A 38 -7.74 8.03 12.67
N GLY A 39 -7.40 9.09 11.96
CA GLY A 39 -8.02 9.42 10.69
C GLY A 39 -7.79 8.34 9.62
N TRP A 40 -6.60 7.75 9.57
CA TRP A 40 -6.29 6.63 8.70
C TRP A 40 -7.06 5.36 9.10
N TRP A 41 -7.07 5.02 10.39
CA TRP A 41 -7.82 3.86 10.89
C TRP A 41 -9.30 3.93 10.51
N ARG A 42 -9.93 5.09 10.69
CA ARG A 42 -11.32 5.31 10.27
C ARG A 42 -11.53 5.05 8.77
N ARG A 43 -10.61 5.48 7.92
CA ARG A 43 -10.68 5.20 6.47
C ARG A 43 -10.46 3.73 6.16
N LEU A 44 -9.48 3.10 6.79
CA LEU A 44 -9.17 1.68 6.61
C LEU A 44 -10.32 0.78 7.07
N SER A 45 -10.79 0.95 8.30
CA SER A 45 -11.92 0.17 8.86
C SER A 45 -13.21 0.44 8.09
N GLY A 46 -13.45 1.69 7.68
CA GLY A 46 -14.57 2.04 6.80
C GLY A 46 -14.47 1.37 5.43
N GLY A 47 -13.30 1.37 4.82
CA GLY A 47 -13.02 0.70 3.56
C GLY A 47 -13.17 -0.83 3.64
N LEU A 48 -12.72 -1.43 4.73
CA LEU A 48 -12.84 -2.88 4.96
C LEU A 48 -14.16 -3.32 5.61
N LYS A 49 -15.09 -2.39 5.86
CA LYS A 49 -16.34 -2.68 6.55
C LYS A 49 -17.15 -3.82 5.93
N ARG A 50 -17.18 -3.91 4.59
CA ARG A 50 -17.89 -4.99 3.89
C ARG A 50 -17.23 -6.35 4.13
N THR A 51 -15.90 -6.39 4.07
CA THR A 51 -15.12 -7.60 4.33
C THR A 51 -15.26 -8.04 5.78
N SER A 52 -15.06 -7.12 6.72
CA SER A 52 -15.14 -7.42 8.16
C SER A 52 -16.56 -7.79 8.60
N ALA A 53 -17.59 -7.15 8.05
CA ALA A 53 -18.97 -7.51 8.36
C ALA A 53 -19.35 -8.92 7.83
N SER A 54 -18.86 -9.27 6.63
CA SER A 54 -19.06 -10.60 6.05
C SER A 54 -18.39 -11.68 6.89
N ILE A 55 -17.13 -11.49 7.27
CA ILE A 55 -16.38 -12.45 8.08
C ILE A 55 -16.90 -12.48 9.52
N GLY A 56 -17.01 -11.31 10.16
CA GLY A 56 -17.41 -11.20 11.56
C GLY A 56 -18.85 -11.65 11.83
N GLY A 57 -19.77 -11.35 10.90
CA GLY A 57 -21.16 -11.85 10.98
C GLY A 57 -21.21 -13.37 10.90
N ALA A 58 -20.54 -13.95 9.89
CA ALA A 58 -20.50 -15.40 9.72
C ALA A 58 -19.80 -16.11 10.91
N ILE A 59 -18.70 -15.57 11.45
CA ILE A 59 -18.06 -16.10 12.66
C ILE A 59 -19.06 -16.08 13.83
N SER A 60 -19.78 -14.97 14.03
CA SER A 60 -20.75 -14.87 15.11
C SER A 60 -21.89 -15.88 14.98
N ASP A 61 -22.41 -16.08 13.75
CA ASP A 61 -23.48 -17.05 13.48
C ASP A 61 -23.05 -18.50 13.72
N ILE A 62 -21.82 -18.85 13.35
CA ILE A 62 -21.25 -20.18 13.49
C ILE A 62 -20.96 -20.51 14.96
N VAL A 63 -20.33 -19.58 15.68
CA VAL A 63 -19.78 -19.84 17.03
C VAL A 63 -20.82 -19.62 18.14
N THR A 64 -21.81 -18.74 17.92
CA THR A 64 -22.80 -18.42 18.94
C THR A 64 -23.66 -19.65 19.26
N LYS A 65 -23.67 -20.03 20.54
CA LYS A 65 -24.44 -21.17 21.09
C LYS A 65 -24.02 -22.56 20.61
N ARG A 66 -22.89 -22.69 19.93
CA ARG A 66 -22.33 -24.01 19.53
C ARG A 66 -21.00 -24.27 20.25
N ARG A 67 -20.65 -25.54 20.41
CA ARG A 67 -19.31 -25.95 20.82
C ARG A 67 -18.44 -26.11 19.58
N LEU A 68 -17.17 -25.88 19.74
CA LEU A 68 -16.20 -26.01 18.65
C LEU A 68 -15.99 -27.49 18.35
N ASP A 69 -16.74 -28.04 17.42
CA ASP A 69 -16.61 -29.40 16.86
C ASP A 69 -16.07 -29.36 15.42
N GLY A 70 -15.95 -30.52 14.79
CA GLY A 70 -15.44 -30.61 13.42
C GLY A 70 -16.29 -29.84 12.40
N GLU A 71 -17.60 -29.87 12.56
CA GLU A 71 -18.55 -29.19 11.66
C GLU A 71 -18.40 -27.66 11.73
N VAL A 72 -18.24 -27.11 12.96
CA VAL A 72 -18.01 -25.67 13.20
C VAL A 72 -16.67 -25.23 12.61
N ILE A 73 -15.63 -26.06 12.68
CA ILE A 73 -14.31 -25.78 12.11
C ILE A 73 -14.38 -25.74 10.58
N GLU A 74 -15.06 -26.71 9.95
CA GLU A 74 -15.25 -26.76 8.51
C GLU A 74 -16.06 -25.54 8.01
N GLU A 75 -17.16 -25.18 8.70
CA GLU A 75 -17.95 -23.99 8.38
C GLU A 75 -17.10 -22.70 8.47
N LEU A 76 -16.24 -22.61 9.49
CA LEU A 76 -15.32 -21.46 9.66
C LEU A 76 -14.34 -21.38 8.47
N GLU A 77 -13.72 -22.50 8.10
CA GLU A 77 -12.82 -22.56 6.95
C GLU A 77 -13.51 -22.11 5.66
N GLU A 78 -14.73 -22.59 5.40
CA GLU A 78 -15.50 -22.18 4.21
C GLU A 78 -15.78 -20.68 4.18
N VAL A 79 -16.11 -20.06 5.33
CA VAL A 79 -16.33 -18.61 5.43
C VAL A 79 -15.07 -17.83 5.06
N LEU A 80 -13.92 -18.26 5.55
CA LEU A 80 -12.64 -17.62 5.26
C LEU A 80 -12.25 -17.77 3.78
N ILE A 81 -12.52 -18.93 3.18
CA ILE A 81 -12.31 -19.16 1.75
C ILE A 81 -13.24 -18.25 0.91
N ARG A 82 -14.52 -18.13 1.29
CA ARG A 82 -15.47 -17.22 0.62
C ARG A 82 -15.09 -15.75 0.70
N ALA A 83 -14.37 -15.36 1.74
CA ALA A 83 -13.79 -14.02 1.88
C ALA A 83 -12.47 -13.82 1.12
N ASP A 84 -12.09 -14.78 0.27
CA ASP A 84 -10.87 -14.78 -0.55
C ASP A 84 -9.54 -14.77 0.25
N LEU A 85 -9.53 -15.27 1.52
CA LEU A 85 -8.27 -15.41 2.27
C LEU A 85 -7.35 -16.50 1.69
N GLY A 86 -7.88 -17.39 0.86
CA GLY A 86 -7.18 -18.53 0.29
C GLY A 86 -7.25 -19.78 1.20
N VAL A 87 -7.23 -20.96 0.57
CA VAL A 87 -7.42 -22.26 1.25
C VAL A 87 -6.36 -22.49 2.34
N GLN A 88 -5.08 -22.21 2.04
CA GLN A 88 -4.00 -22.43 3.00
C GLN A 88 -4.14 -21.55 4.25
N THR A 89 -4.51 -20.28 4.07
CA THR A 89 -4.72 -19.37 5.20
C THR A 89 -5.94 -19.77 6.02
N ALA A 90 -7.03 -20.16 5.36
CA ALA A 90 -8.24 -20.61 6.03
C ALA A 90 -7.97 -21.84 6.90
N ALA A 91 -7.27 -22.84 6.37
CA ALA A 91 -6.88 -24.03 7.11
C ALA A 91 -6.00 -23.68 8.34
N VAL A 92 -4.98 -22.83 8.18
CA VAL A 92 -4.11 -22.39 9.29
C VAL A 92 -4.92 -21.68 10.39
N VAL A 93 -5.91 -20.87 10.03
CA VAL A 93 -6.78 -20.20 11.02
C VAL A 93 -7.66 -21.21 11.71
N ALA A 94 -8.30 -22.13 10.96
CA ALA A 94 -9.18 -23.18 11.49
C ALA A 94 -8.42 -24.07 12.49
N ASP A 95 -7.20 -24.51 12.15
CA ASP A 95 -6.32 -25.28 13.03
C ASP A 95 -6.02 -24.52 14.34
N LYS A 96 -5.65 -23.24 14.25
CA LYS A 96 -5.36 -22.44 15.43
C LYS A 96 -6.58 -22.20 16.33
N VAL A 97 -7.76 -22.06 15.73
CA VAL A 97 -9.00 -21.93 16.50
C VAL A 97 -9.31 -23.24 17.24
N SER A 98 -9.04 -24.40 16.62
CA SER A 98 -9.26 -25.71 17.22
C SER A 98 -8.27 -26.06 18.32
N GLU A 99 -7.05 -25.52 18.27
CA GLU A 99 -5.95 -25.85 19.17
C GLU A 99 -6.29 -25.58 20.64
N GLY A 100 -6.40 -26.67 21.43
CA GLY A 100 -6.74 -26.62 22.86
C GLY A 100 -8.18 -26.20 23.21
N ARG A 101 -9.05 -25.98 22.19
CA ARG A 101 -10.43 -25.49 22.34
C ARG A 101 -11.50 -26.49 21.86
N TYR A 102 -11.11 -27.61 21.29
CA TYR A 102 -12.03 -28.61 20.78
C TYR A 102 -13.06 -29.02 21.85
N ASN A 103 -14.33 -29.08 21.50
CA ASN A 103 -15.49 -29.28 22.40
C ASN A 103 -15.68 -28.24 23.50
N LYS A 104 -15.03 -27.08 23.44
CA LYS A 104 -15.25 -25.95 24.35
C LYS A 104 -16.13 -24.87 23.68
N ALA A 105 -16.76 -24.04 24.52
CA ALA A 105 -17.37 -22.82 24.04
C ALA A 105 -16.25 -21.81 23.70
N VAL A 106 -16.38 -21.13 22.57
CA VAL A 106 -15.46 -20.10 22.09
C VAL A 106 -16.30 -18.85 21.78
N THR A 107 -15.77 -17.69 22.11
CA THR A 107 -16.46 -16.43 21.79
C THR A 107 -16.10 -15.95 20.37
N PRO A 108 -16.99 -15.21 19.69
CA PRO A 108 -16.67 -14.59 18.40
C PRO A 108 -15.41 -13.71 18.46
N GLU A 109 -15.21 -12.99 19.55
CA GLU A 109 -14.07 -12.10 19.78
C GLU A 109 -12.75 -12.88 19.86
N GLU A 110 -12.74 -14.04 20.50
CA GLU A 110 -11.56 -14.93 20.52
C GLU A 110 -11.21 -15.44 19.12
N VAL A 111 -12.21 -15.85 18.33
CA VAL A 111 -11.99 -16.31 16.94
C VAL A 111 -11.47 -15.16 16.07
N LYS A 112 -12.03 -13.95 16.19
CA LYS A 112 -11.56 -12.76 15.48
C LYS A 112 -10.11 -12.41 15.86
N ALA A 113 -9.75 -12.51 17.13
CA ALA A 113 -8.38 -12.27 17.60
C ALA A 113 -7.38 -13.29 17.03
N ILE A 114 -7.76 -14.56 16.98
CA ILE A 114 -6.95 -15.61 16.35
C ILE A 114 -6.80 -15.37 14.86
N LEU A 115 -7.88 -15.01 14.16
CA LEU A 115 -7.87 -14.63 12.75
C LEU A 115 -6.90 -13.47 12.52
N ALA A 116 -7.04 -12.37 13.28
CA ALA A 116 -6.17 -11.21 13.16
C ALA A 116 -4.69 -11.59 13.34
N GLY A 117 -4.33 -12.32 14.39
CA GLY A 117 -2.97 -12.76 14.62
C GLY A 117 -2.41 -13.71 13.54
N ALA A 118 -3.25 -14.57 12.95
CA ALA A 118 -2.84 -15.42 11.84
C ALA A 118 -2.61 -14.62 10.55
N VAL A 119 -3.50 -13.69 10.23
CA VAL A 119 -3.40 -12.80 9.07
C VAL A 119 -2.18 -11.88 9.21
N GLU A 120 -1.98 -11.27 10.37
CA GLU A 120 -0.82 -10.44 10.63
C GLU A 120 0.49 -11.19 10.43
N LYS A 121 0.60 -12.41 10.96
CA LYS A 121 1.80 -13.26 10.80
C LYS A 121 2.14 -13.54 9.34
N ILE A 122 1.13 -13.66 8.46
CA ILE A 122 1.33 -13.85 7.02
C ILE A 122 1.76 -12.55 6.36
N LEU A 123 1.18 -11.41 6.77
CA LEU A 123 1.37 -10.12 6.14
C LEU A 123 2.62 -9.36 6.63
N ALA A 124 3.06 -9.57 7.86
CA ALA A 124 4.19 -8.86 8.44
C ALA A 124 5.49 -8.94 7.61
N PRO A 125 5.88 -10.10 7.04
CA PRO A 125 7.10 -10.19 6.22
C PRO A 125 7.03 -9.38 4.92
N VAL A 126 5.83 -9.11 4.39
CA VAL A 126 5.60 -8.39 3.13
C VAL A 126 5.18 -6.93 3.34
N ALA A 127 4.89 -6.50 4.55
CA ALA A 127 4.60 -5.11 4.89
C ALA A 127 5.89 -4.28 4.87
N LYS A 128 6.29 -3.84 3.67
CA LYS A 128 7.54 -3.10 3.46
C LYS A 128 7.24 -1.75 2.82
N PRO A 129 7.81 -0.65 3.31
CA PRO A 129 7.69 0.66 2.68
C PRO A 129 8.34 0.65 1.29
N LEU A 130 7.86 1.52 0.39
CA LEU A 130 8.56 1.81 -0.86
C LEU A 130 9.72 2.75 -0.55
N GLU A 131 10.93 2.23 -0.60
CA GLU A 131 12.15 3.01 -0.40
C GLU A 131 12.58 3.64 -1.72
N ILE A 132 12.77 4.97 -1.71
CA ILE A 132 13.30 5.72 -2.85
C ILE A 132 14.78 5.99 -2.58
N ASP A 133 15.63 5.19 -3.19
CA ASP A 133 17.08 5.34 -3.06
C ASP A 133 17.56 6.59 -3.81
N ALA A 134 18.11 7.54 -3.05
CA ALA A 134 18.63 8.80 -3.58
C ALA A 134 19.91 8.64 -4.43
N ALA A 135 20.54 7.46 -4.41
CA ALA A 135 21.66 7.15 -5.30
C ALA A 135 21.24 7.07 -6.77
N HIS A 136 19.95 6.75 -7.02
CA HIS A 136 19.37 6.73 -8.37
C HIS A 136 18.66 8.04 -8.67
N LYS A 137 19.13 8.79 -9.66
CA LYS A 137 18.54 10.04 -10.14
C LYS A 137 18.31 10.02 -11.66
N PRO A 138 17.04 9.82 -12.08
CA PRO A 138 15.84 9.60 -11.27
C PRO A 138 15.73 8.18 -10.73
N PHE A 139 15.07 8.00 -9.58
CA PHE A 139 14.51 6.71 -9.20
C PHE A 139 13.30 6.42 -10.07
N VAL A 140 13.34 5.33 -10.83
CA VAL A 140 12.30 5.01 -11.84
C VAL A 140 11.30 4.02 -11.28
N ILE A 141 10.03 4.42 -11.26
CA ILE A 141 8.89 3.58 -10.86
C ILE A 141 8.05 3.27 -12.10
N LEU A 142 7.96 2.00 -12.47
CA LEU A 142 7.06 1.52 -13.51
C LEU A 142 5.77 1.01 -12.87
N VAL A 143 4.62 1.57 -13.24
CA VAL A 143 3.32 1.17 -12.68
C VAL A 143 2.57 0.32 -13.69
N VAL A 144 2.29 -0.93 -13.31
CA VAL A 144 1.67 -1.94 -14.16
C VAL A 144 0.36 -2.46 -13.54
N GLY A 145 -0.47 -3.13 -14.35
CA GLY A 145 -1.74 -3.71 -13.91
C GLY A 145 -2.82 -3.62 -14.97
N VAL A 146 -3.97 -4.24 -14.74
CA VAL A 146 -5.07 -4.27 -15.70
C VAL A 146 -5.81 -2.94 -15.80
N ASN A 147 -6.57 -2.74 -16.89
CA ASN A 147 -7.44 -1.56 -17.01
C ASN A 147 -8.47 -1.54 -15.88
N GLY A 148 -8.67 -0.36 -15.31
CA GLY A 148 -9.60 -0.16 -14.20
C GLY A 148 -9.06 -0.55 -12.82
N SER A 149 -7.83 -1.10 -12.71
CA SER A 149 -7.25 -1.42 -11.40
C SER A 149 -6.86 -0.19 -10.55
N GLY A 150 -6.94 1.02 -11.09
CA GLY A 150 -6.60 2.24 -10.36
C GLY A 150 -5.16 2.74 -10.56
N LYS A 151 -4.44 2.27 -11.61
CA LYS A 151 -3.05 2.69 -11.90
C LYS A 151 -2.87 4.20 -11.93
N THR A 152 -3.59 4.88 -12.82
CA THR A 152 -3.47 6.33 -13.02
C THR A 152 -3.79 7.13 -11.75
N THR A 153 -4.80 6.70 -10.99
CA THR A 153 -5.14 7.29 -9.68
C THR A 153 -4.04 7.04 -8.66
N THR A 154 -3.48 5.83 -8.61
CA THR A 154 -2.36 5.49 -7.73
C THR A 154 -1.12 6.33 -8.05
N ILE A 155 -0.80 6.51 -9.34
CA ILE A 155 0.29 7.39 -9.81
C ILE A 155 0.10 8.82 -9.29
N GLY A 156 -1.10 9.39 -9.45
CA GLY A 156 -1.39 10.74 -8.97
C GLY A 156 -1.25 10.88 -7.46
N LYS A 157 -1.79 9.94 -6.68
CA LYS A 157 -1.66 9.93 -5.22
C LYS A 157 -0.21 9.74 -4.76
N LEU A 158 0.54 8.88 -5.44
CA LEU A 158 1.95 8.65 -5.14
C LEU A 158 2.79 9.90 -5.48
N ALA A 159 2.53 10.55 -6.62
CA ALA A 159 3.17 11.81 -6.99
C ALA A 159 2.90 12.90 -5.94
N ALA A 160 1.65 13.08 -5.52
CA ALA A 160 1.30 14.04 -4.46
C ALA A 160 2.04 13.76 -3.14
N ARG A 161 2.16 12.50 -2.76
CA ARG A 161 2.89 12.09 -1.56
C ARG A 161 4.38 12.39 -1.67
N LEU A 162 5.01 12.11 -2.81
CA LEU A 162 6.43 12.33 -3.03
C LEU A 162 6.77 13.83 -3.14
N THR A 163 5.93 14.63 -3.80
CA THR A 163 6.11 16.07 -3.86
C THR A 163 5.92 16.74 -2.49
N ALA A 164 4.98 16.27 -1.68
CA ALA A 164 4.82 16.71 -0.28
C ALA A 164 6.06 16.39 0.59
N GLN A 165 6.86 15.39 0.20
CA GLN A 165 8.16 15.08 0.81
C GLN A 165 9.32 15.91 0.24
N GLY A 166 9.04 16.90 -0.62
CA GLY A 166 10.03 17.78 -1.25
C GLY A 166 10.77 17.16 -2.43
N ARG A 167 10.32 16.02 -2.98
CA ARG A 167 10.94 15.38 -4.16
C ARG A 167 10.43 16.01 -5.45
N ARG A 168 11.32 16.18 -6.41
CA ARG A 168 10.96 16.55 -7.78
C ARG A 168 10.49 15.31 -8.53
N VAL A 169 9.21 15.30 -8.90
CA VAL A 169 8.56 14.16 -9.57
C VAL A 169 8.26 14.50 -11.03
N MET A 170 8.50 13.55 -11.93
CA MET A 170 8.08 13.59 -13.33
C MET A 170 7.17 12.40 -13.61
N LEU A 171 6.11 12.64 -14.42
CA LEU A 171 5.15 11.61 -14.81
C LEU A 171 5.30 11.34 -16.31
N ALA A 172 5.20 10.07 -16.71
CA ALA A 172 5.16 9.66 -18.11
C ALA A 172 3.83 8.97 -18.43
N ALA A 173 3.07 9.53 -19.40
CA ALA A 173 1.76 9.05 -19.81
C ALA A 173 1.88 7.87 -20.79
N GLY A 174 2.32 6.69 -20.29
CA GLY A 174 2.64 5.53 -21.13
C GLY A 174 1.42 4.69 -21.56
N ASP A 175 0.21 4.88 -20.99
CA ASP A 175 -1.04 4.36 -21.57
C ASP A 175 -1.42 5.19 -22.83
N THR A 176 -0.63 5.04 -23.88
CA THR A 176 -0.77 5.80 -25.12
C THR A 176 -2.01 5.45 -25.92
N PHE A 177 -2.65 4.33 -25.62
CA PHE A 177 -3.86 3.90 -26.35
C PHE A 177 -5.11 4.67 -25.95
N ARG A 178 -5.16 5.18 -24.71
CA ARG A 178 -6.34 5.82 -24.15
C ARG A 178 -6.11 7.33 -23.98
N ALA A 179 -6.76 8.12 -24.86
CA ALA A 179 -6.71 9.58 -24.76
C ALA A 179 -7.09 10.08 -23.36
N ALA A 180 -8.14 9.50 -22.76
CA ALA A 180 -8.58 9.85 -21.41
C ALA A 180 -7.53 9.52 -20.32
N ALA A 181 -6.70 8.49 -20.50
CA ALA A 181 -5.63 8.19 -19.55
C ALA A 181 -4.50 9.23 -19.63
N ILE A 182 -4.14 9.64 -20.86
CA ILE A 182 -3.16 10.72 -21.08
C ILE A 182 -3.61 12.01 -20.41
N GLU A 183 -4.86 12.42 -20.64
CA GLU A 183 -5.42 13.64 -20.03
C GLU A 183 -5.50 13.53 -18.50
N GLN A 184 -5.83 12.35 -17.98
CA GLN A 184 -5.87 12.13 -16.53
C GLN A 184 -4.48 12.28 -15.88
N ILE A 185 -3.41 11.80 -16.54
CA ILE A 185 -2.03 12.00 -16.06
C ILE A 185 -1.65 13.49 -16.10
N LYS A 186 -2.05 14.24 -17.12
CA LYS A 186 -1.82 15.69 -17.18
C LYS A 186 -2.51 16.43 -16.03
N ILE A 187 -3.79 16.11 -15.76
CA ILE A 187 -4.53 16.68 -14.62
C ILE A 187 -3.82 16.37 -13.29
N TRP A 188 -3.29 15.16 -13.12
CA TRP A 188 -2.50 14.83 -11.94
C TRP A 188 -1.19 15.61 -11.90
N GLY A 189 -0.50 15.78 -13.03
CA GLY A 189 0.71 16.60 -13.12
C GLY A 189 0.45 18.03 -12.66
N ASP A 190 -0.61 18.66 -13.14
CA ASP A 190 -1.01 20.02 -12.74
C ASP A 190 -1.32 20.11 -11.23
N ARG A 191 -2.07 19.14 -10.71
CA ARG A 191 -2.43 19.08 -9.27
C ARG A 191 -1.23 18.88 -8.33
N THR A 192 -0.24 18.12 -8.79
CA THR A 192 0.94 17.77 -7.98
C THR A 192 2.16 18.60 -8.32
N GLN A 193 2.03 19.56 -9.27
CA GLN A 193 3.15 20.35 -9.77
C GLN A 193 4.29 19.48 -10.34
N SER A 194 3.91 18.32 -10.89
CA SER A 194 4.82 17.37 -11.52
C SER A 194 4.83 17.56 -13.02
N GLU A 195 6.01 17.59 -13.61
CA GLU A 195 6.14 17.67 -15.05
C GLU A 195 5.63 16.39 -15.72
N VAL A 196 4.94 16.52 -16.86
CA VAL A 196 4.35 15.39 -17.58
C VAL A 196 4.97 15.25 -18.95
N VAL A 197 5.52 14.07 -19.24
CA VAL A 197 5.93 13.67 -20.59
C VAL A 197 4.81 12.86 -21.22
N ALA A 198 4.27 13.36 -22.32
CA ALA A 198 3.19 12.72 -23.07
C ALA A 198 3.45 12.82 -24.57
N ARG A 199 2.93 11.87 -25.34
CA ARG A 199 2.92 11.86 -26.81
C ARG A 199 1.49 11.78 -27.33
N ALA A 200 1.31 11.91 -28.63
CA ALA A 200 0.02 11.69 -29.27
C ALA A 200 -0.52 10.28 -29.00
N GLN A 201 -1.84 10.16 -28.99
CA GLN A 201 -2.49 8.85 -28.85
C GLN A 201 -2.00 7.88 -29.94
N GLY A 202 -1.77 6.62 -29.55
CA GLY A 202 -1.26 5.56 -30.44
C GLY A 202 0.26 5.56 -30.63
N SER A 203 0.99 6.45 -29.97
CA SER A 203 2.46 6.48 -30.02
C SER A 203 3.07 5.25 -29.35
N ASP A 204 4.34 4.92 -29.68
CA ASP A 204 5.09 3.87 -29.05
C ASP A 204 5.38 4.16 -27.56
N ALA A 205 4.79 3.36 -26.67
CA ALA A 205 4.93 3.53 -25.22
C ALA A 205 6.39 3.34 -24.75
N ALA A 206 7.15 2.43 -25.38
CA ALA A 206 8.55 2.22 -25.05
C ALA A 206 9.42 3.41 -25.45
N GLY A 207 9.16 4.02 -26.62
CA GLY A 207 9.81 5.24 -27.04
C GLY A 207 9.49 6.43 -26.12
N LEU A 208 8.25 6.54 -25.64
CA LEU A 208 7.86 7.55 -24.66
C LEU A 208 8.59 7.34 -23.32
N ALA A 209 8.68 6.09 -22.82
CA ALA A 209 9.39 5.79 -21.60
C ALA A 209 10.90 6.11 -21.70
N TYR A 210 11.50 5.87 -22.87
CA TYR A 210 12.88 6.26 -23.16
C TYR A 210 13.08 7.78 -23.07
N ASP A 211 12.25 8.56 -23.76
CA ASP A 211 12.34 10.02 -23.76
C ASP A 211 12.10 10.59 -22.36
N ALA A 212 11.11 10.05 -21.62
CA ALA A 212 10.84 10.48 -20.27
C ALA A 212 12.02 10.25 -19.33
N LEU A 213 12.67 9.10 -19.43
CA LEU A 213 13.85 8.79 -18.62
C LEU A 213 15.05 9.68 -19.00
N ALA A 214 15.28 9.93 -20.29
CA ALA A 214 16.33 10.83 -20.76
C ALA A 214 16.10 12.27 -20.27
N ALA A 215 14.85 12.78 -20.40
CA ALA A 215 14.47 14.12 -19.93
C ALA A 215 14.55 14.24 -18.39
N ALA A 216 14.15 13.19 -17.65
CA ALA A 216 14.22 13.19 -16.19
C ALA A 216 15.68 13.26 -15.69
N ARG A 217 16.59 12.57 -16.35
CA ARG A 217 18.05 12.66 -16.06
C ARG A 217 18.61 14.03 -16.35
N GLU A 218 18.32 14.58 -17.53
CA GLU A 218 18.80 15.90 -17.95
C GLU A 218 18.33 17.00 -16.99
N ARG A 219 17.07 16.92 -16.52
CA ARG A 219 16.45 17.92 -15.62
C ARG A 219 16.74 17.67 -14.12
N GLY A 220 17.48 16.63 -13.80
CA GLY A 220 17.82 16.27 -12.41
C GLY A 220 16.62 15.97 -11.53
N VAL A 221 15.60 15.29 -12.09
CA VAL A 221 14.39 14.85 -11.37
C VAL A 221 14.75 13.75 -10.38
N ASP A 222 14.13 13.76 -9.18
CA ASP A 222 14.39 12.73 -8.18
C ASP A 222 13.65 11.42 -8.47
N VAL A 223 12.40 11.51 -8.96
CA VAL A 223 11.56 10.33 -9.23
C VAL A 223 10.84 10.47 -10.57
N LEU A 224 10.95 9.44 -11.40
CA LEU A 224 10.16 9.28 -12.62
C LEU A 224 9.12 8.18 -12.39
N ILE A 225 7.83 8.49 -12.57
CA ILE A 225 6.74 7.52 -12.50
C ILE A 225 6.17 7.32 -13.90
N VAL A 226 6.14 6.08 -14.37
CA VAL A 226 5.68 5.72 -15.72
C VAL A 226 4.38 4.95 -15.63
N ASP A 227 3.29 5.52 -16.18
CA ASP A 227 2.02 4.81 -16.41
C ASP A 227 2.16 3.81 -17.56
N THR A 228 1.35 2.77 -17.58
CA THR A 228 1.33 1.78 -18.65
C THR A 228 -0.09 1.40 -19.05
N ALA A 229 -0.25 0.90 -20.27
CA ALA A 229 -1.47 0.24 -20.69
C ALA A 229 -1.82 -0.97 -19.79
N GLY A 230 -3.08 -1.37 -19.79
CA GLY A 230 -3.56 -2.49 -18.96
C GLY A 230 -4.56 -3.39 -19.70
N ARG A 231 -4.43 -3.55 -21.01
CA ARG A 231 -5.37 -4.30 -21.86
C ARG A 231 -5.17 -5.80 -21.75
N LEU A 232 -5.60 -6.42 -20.67
CA LEU A 232 -5.42 -7.87 -20.45
C LEU A 232 -6.18 -8.74 -21.46
N GLN A 233 -7.23 -8.22 -22.11
CA GLN A 233 -7.91 -8.91 -23.22
C GLN A 233 -7.00 -9.17 -24.43
N ASN A 234 -5.93 -8.39 -24.61
CA ASN A 234 -4.82 -8.66 -25.51
C ASN A 234 -3.55 -8.94 -24.68
N LYS A 235 -3.59 -10.03 -23.95
CA LYS A 235 -2.55 -10.40 -22.96
C LYS A 235 -1.16 -10.44 -23.58
N THR A 236 -1.00 -11.16 -24.70
CA THR A 236 0.31 -11.31 -25.36
C THR A 236 0.89 -9.97 -25.80
N GLY A 237 0.06 -9.10 -26.40
CA GLY A 237 0.48 -7.77 -26.82
C GLY A 237 0.87 -6.89 -25.65
N LEU A 238 0.11 -6.92 -24.54
CA LEU A 238 0.41 -6.17 -23.35
C LEU A 238 1.73 -6.62 -22.71
N MET A 239 1.94 -7.92 -22.53
CA MET A 239 3.16 -8.46 -21.92
C MET A 239 4.39 -8.13 -22.77
N SER A 240 4.32 -8.28 -24.08
CA SER A 240 5.40 -7.89 -25.01
C SER A 240 5.70 -6.37 -24.97
N GLU A 241 4.68 -5.53 -24.79
CA GLU A 241 4.87 -4.08 -24.62
C GLU A 241 5.61 -3.76 -23.32
N LEU A 242 5.22 -4.37 -22.20
CA LEU A 242 5.88 -4.19 -20.92
C LEU A 242 7.35 -4.66 -20.94
N GLU A 243 7.63 -5.81 -21.51
CA GLU A 243 8.99 -6.30 -21.72
C GLU A 243 9.81 -5.32 -22.57
N LYS A 244 9.22 -4.74 -23.63
CA LYS A 244 9.85 -3.73 -24.48
C LYS A 244 10.17 -2.46 -23.69
N ILE A 245 9.24 -1.98 -22.86
CA ILE A 245 9.43 -0.80 -22.02
C ILE A 245 10.63 -1.03 -21.08
N VAL A 246 10.63 -2.12 -20.32
CA VAL A 246 11.73 -2.46 -19.40
C VAL A 246 13.07 -2.54 -20.15
N ARG A 247 13.10 -3.24 -21.28
CA ARG A 247 14.31 -3.40 -22.09
C ARG A 247 14.87 -2.05 -22.60
N VAL A 248 13.97 -1.12 -22.98
CA VAL A 248 14.37 0.18 -23.53
C VAL A 248 14.89 1.10 -22.42
N MET A 249 14.29 1.09 -21.23
CA MET A 249 14.78 1.82 -20.06
C MET A 249 16.19 1.38 -19.67
N ARG A 250 16.47 0.07 -19.70
CA ARG A 250 17.78 -0.50 -19.40
C ARG A 250 18.89 -0.08 -20.37
N LYS A 251 18.57 0.47 -21.53
CA LYS A 251 19.58 1.06 -22.43
C LYS A 251 20.13 2.39 -21.93
N ILE A 252 19.34 3.13 -21.13
CA ILE A 252 19.76 4.40 -20.52
C ILE A 252 20.33 4.15 -19.11
N ASP A 253 19.65 3.30 -18.34
CA ASP A 253 20.05 2.93 -17.01
C ASP A 253 19.86 1.41 -16.82
N PRO A 254 20.95 0.63 -16.71
CA PRO A 254 20.86 -0.83 -16.58
C PRO A 254 20.08 -1.31 -15.35
N ALA A 255 19.97 -0.48 -14.30
CA ALA A 255 19.20 -0.78 -13.09
C ALA A 255 17.71 -0.44 -13.21
N ALA A 256 17.29 0.36 -14.21
CA ALA A 256 15.90 0.77 -14.38
C ALA A 256 15.03 -0.35 -14.98
N PRO A 257 13.74 -0.39 -14.62
CA PRO A 257 13.10 0.37 -13.55
C PRO A 257 13.55 -0.10 -12.16
N HIS A 258 13.72 0.83 -11.20
CA HIS A 258 14.17 0.53 -9.85
C HIS A 258 13.04 -0.07 -8.99
N ALA A 259 11.80 0.26 -9.30
CA ALA A 259 10.61 -0.37 -8.75
C ALA A 259 9.58 -0.64 -9.86
N VAL A 260 8.97 -1.82 -9.82
CA VAL A 260 7.82 -2.18 -10.66
C VAL A 260 6.65 -2.46 -9.74
N LEU A 261 5.68 -1.53 -9.71
CA LEU A 261 4.51 -1.60 -8.85
C LEU A 261 3.32 -2.19 -9.61
N LEU A 262 2.87 -3.35 -9.18
CA LEU A 262 1.64 -3.95 -9.70
C LEU A 262 0.45 -3.44 -8.90
N VAL A 263 -0.46 -2.75 -9.58
CA VAL A 263 -1.71 -2.24 -9.00
C VAL A 263 -2.81 -3.27 -9.23
N LEU A 264 -3.27 -3.88 -8.14
CA LEU A 264 -4.32 -4.89 -8.10
C LEU A 264 -5.62 -4.29 -7.57
N ASP A 265 -6.73 -4.72 -8.15
CA ASP A 265 -8.09 -4.40 -7.72
C ASP A 265 -8.62 -5.51 -6.80
N ALA A 266 -8.94 -5.20 -5.55
CA ALA A 266 -9.43 -6.18 -4.59
C ALA A 266 -10.78 -6.79 -5.00
N THR A 267 -11.57 -6.09 -5.83
CA THR A 267 -12.90 -6.57 -6.26
C THR A 267 -12.85 -7.78 -7.19
N VAL A 268 -11.71 -8.04 -7.83
CA VAL A 268 -11.55 -9.18 -8.74
C VAL A 268 -11.34 -10.53 -8.02
N GLY A 269 -11.11 -10.51 -6.71
CA GLY A 269 -10.93 -11.70 -5.90
C GLY A 269 -9.78 -12.59 -6.40
N GLN A 270 -9.97 -13.91 -6.43
CA GLN A 270 -8.95 -14.90 -6.79
C GLN A 270 -8.31 -14.69 -8.18
N ASN A 271 -8.97 -13.97 -9.09
CA ASN A 271 -8.39 -13.63 -10.39
C ASN A 271 -7.12 -12.74 -10.25
N ALA A 272 -6.93 -12.06 -9.10
CA ALA A 272 -5.72 -11.31 -8.83
C ALA A 272 -4.47 -12.21 -8.85
N LEU A 273 -4.56 -13.47 -8.41
CA LEU A 273 -3.44 -14.40 -8.37
C LEU A 273 -2.84 -14.65 -9.77
N SER A 274 -3.70 -14.85 -10.77
CA SER A 274 -3.23 -15.03 -12.15
C SER A 274 -2.62 -13.75 -12.72
N GLN A 275 -3.14 -12.58 -12.36
CA GLN A 275 -2.56 -11.31 -12.76
C GLN A 275 -1.14 -11.16 -12.19
N VAL A 276 -0.94 -11.43 -10.90
CA VAL A 276 0.41 -11.37 -10.29
C VAL A 276 1.39 -12.23 -11.07
N GLU A 277 1.04 -13.48 -11.37
CA GLU A 277 1.91 -14.40 -12.09
C GLU A 277 2.34 -13.86 -13.45
N GLU A 278 1.40 -13.31 -14.23
CA GLU A 278 1.66 -12.78 -15.56
C GLU A 278 2.52 -11.53 -15.55
N PHE A 279 2.20 -10.57 -14.64
CA PHE A 279 2.96 -9.33 -14.56
C PHE A 279 4.36 -9.54 -13.96
N VAL A 280 4.53 -10.49 -13.04
CA VAL A 280 5.87 -10.87 -12.53
C VAL A 280 6.75 -11.38 -13.66
N LYS A 281 6.21 -12.26 -14.53
CA LYS A 281 6.96 -12.80 -15.66
C LYS A 281 7.34 -11.74 -16.69
N ALA A 282 6.42 -10.82 -17.01
CA ALA A 282 6.62 -9.84 -18.08
C ALA A 282 7.44 -8.62 -17.66
N ALA A 283 7.22 -8.11 -16.46
CA ALA A 283 7.78 -6.82 -16.02
C ALA A 283 8.73 -6.93 -14.82
N GLY A 284 8.79 -8.08 -14.15
CA GLY A 284 9.62 -8.25 -12.96
C GLY A 284 9.09 -7.42 -11.78
N VAL A 285 7.81 -7.62 -11.41
CA VAL A 285 7.16 -6.91 -10.30
C VAL A 285 7.98 -6.99 -9.02
N THR A 286 8.24 -5.85 -8.39
CA THR A 286 9.00 -5.73 -7.15
C THR A 286 8.13 -5.42 -5.93
N GLY A 287 6.90 -4.95 -6.15
CA GLY A 287 5.97 -4.63 -5.08
C GLY A 287 4.55 -4.44 -5.56
N LEU A 288 3.64 -4.46 -4.61
CA LEU A 288 2.20 -4.45 -4.82
C LEU A 288 1.54 -3.19 -4.26
N VAL A 289 0.49 -2.75 -4.94
CA VAL A 289 -0.48 -1.78 -4.45
C VAL A 289 -1.86 -2.41 -4.58
N MET A 290 -2.57 -2.59 -3.47
CA MET A 290 -3.95 -3.11 -3.48
C MET A 290 -4.94 -1.95 -3.40
N THR A 291 -5.87 -1.87 -4.35
CA THR A 291 -6.86 -0.80 -4.46
C THR A 291 -8.29 -1.30 -4.27
N LYS A 292 -9.24 -0.38 -4.12
CA LYS A 292 -10.69 -0.64 -4.07
C LYS A 292 -11.13 -1.60 -2.95
N LEU A 293 -10.40 -1.58 -1.84
CA LEU A 293 -10.76 -2.35 -0.66
C LEU A 293 -12.14 -1.95 -0.10
N ASP A 294 -12.56 -0.69 -0.32
CA ASP A 294 -13.85 -0.13 0.06
C ASP A 294 -15.02 -0.66 -0.77
N GLY A 295 -14.76 -1.17 -1.96
CA GLY A 295 -15.77 -1.68 -2.89
C GLY A 295 -16.16 -3.14 -2.70
N THR A 296 -15.50 -3.91 -1.80
CA THR A 296 -15.61 -5.37 -1.81
C THR A 296 -15.74 -6.00 -0.43
N ALA A 297 -16.38 -7.18 -0.38
CA ALA A 297 -16.34 -8.11 0.76
C ALA A 297 -15.18 -9.12 0.66
N ARG A 298 -14.31 -8.98 -0.35
CA ARG A 298 -13.23 -9.92 -0.70
C ARG A 298 -11.84 -9.36 -0.41
N GLY A 299 -11.72 -8.46 0.58
CA GLY A 299 -10.43 -7.88 0.98
C GLY A 299 -9.38 -8.90 1.42
N GLY A 300 -9.80 -10.12 1.77
CA GLY A 300 -8.92 -11.25 2.09
C GLY A 300 -7.98 -11.65 0.96
N ILE A 301 -8.27 -11.28 -0.30
CA ILE A 301 -7.40 -11.58 -1.45
C ILE A 301 -5.97 -11.08 -1.28
N LEU A 302 -5.76 -9.97 -0.56
CA LEU A 302 -4.42 -9.49 -0.25
C LEU A 302 -3.62 -10.53 0.55
N VAL A 303 -4.27 -11.23 1.49
CA VAL A 303 -3.64 -12.28 2.31
C VAL A 303 -3.24 -13.46 1.43
N ALA A 304 -4.13 -13.90 0.53
CA ALA A 304 -3.84 -14.99 -0.40
C ALA A 304 -2.69 -14.66 -1.35
N VAL A 305 -2.64 -13.43 -1.88
CA VAL A 305 -1.55 -12.96 -2.75
C VAL A 305 -0.23 -12.91 -1.98
N ALA A 306 -0.24 -12.36 -0.76
CA ALA A 306 0.94 -12.28 0.10
C ALA A 306 1.50 -13.67 0.46
N ALA A 307 0.62 -14.58 0.87
CA ALA A 307 0.99 -15.96 1.22
C ALA A 307 1.62 -16.72 0.04
N LYS A 308 1.08 -16.51 -1.19
CA LYS A 308 1.52 -17.25 -2.36
C LYS A 308 2.80 -16.71 -2.99
N TYR A 309 2.96 -15.39 -3.06
CA TYR A 309 4.04 -14.76 -3.83
C TYR A 309 5.13 -14.10 -2.98
N GLY A 310 4.86 -13.78 -1.71
CA GLY A 310 5.82 -13.13 -0.83
C GLY A 310 6.30 -11.75 -1.31
N LEU A 311 5.57 -11.12 -2.23
CA LEU A 311 5.93 -9.80 -2.77
C LEU A 311 5.65 -8.70 -1.75
N PRO A 312 6.52 -7.69 -1.63
CA PRO A 312 6.26 -6.52 -0.81
C PRO A 312 4.92 -5.85 -1.14
N VAL A 313 4.12 -5.55 -0.12
CA VAL A 313 2.94 -4.72 -0.24
C VAL A 313 3.31 -3.34 0.27
N HIS A 314 3.37 -2.35 -0.63
CA HIS A 314 3.81 -1.00 -0.27
C HIS A 314 2.64 -0.11 0.15
N PHE A 315 1.51 -0.21 -0.58
CA PHE A 315 0.37 0.67 -0.36
C PHE A 315 -0.95 -0.07 -0.47
N ILE A 316 -1.96 0.46 0.22
CA ILE A 316 -3.36 0.07 0.07
C ILE A 316 -4.22 1.31 -0.18
N GLY A 317 -5.23 1.15 -1.05
CA GLY A 317 -6.22 2.16 -1.39
C GLY A 317 -7.61 1.78 -0.89
N VAL A 318 -8.23 2.69 -0.16
CA VAL A 318 -9.52 2.51 0.52
C VAL A 318 -10.56 3.54 0.10
N GLY A 319 -10.34 4.19 -1.04
CA GLY A 319 -11.25 5.20 -1.59
C GLY A 319 -10.62 6.03 -2.70
N GLU A 320 -11.33 7.05 -3.17
CA GLU A 320 -10.93 7.90 -4.31
C GLU A 320 -10.14 9.15 -3.92
N GLY A 321 -10.26 9.61 -2.67
CA GLY A 321 -9.57 10.81 -2.17
C GLY A 321 -8.04 10.69 -2.23
N ILE A 322 -7.34 11.82 -2.25
CA ILE A 322 -5.88 11.85 -2.34
C ILE A 322 -5.21 11.15 -1.14
N ASP A 323 -5.84 11.24 0.04
CA ASP A 323 -5.37 10.66 1.29
C ASP A 323 -5.80 9.19 1.47
N ASP A 324 -6.57 8.62 0.52
CA ASP A 324 -7.06 7.24 0.58
C ASP A 324 -6.06 6.22 0.03
N LEU A 325 -4.81 6.61 -0.16
CA LEU A 325 -3.66 5.74 -0.43
C LEU A 325 -2.66 5.87 0.70
N ALA A 326 -2.46 4.81 1.48
CA ALA A 326 -1.51 4.83 2.57
C ALA A 326 -0.51 3.69 2.51
N PRO A 327 0.64 3.81 3.18
CA PRO A 327 1.56 2.71 3.40
C PRO A 327 0.83 1.55 4.06
N PHE A 328 1.19 0.35 3.65
CA PHE A 328 0.59 -0.85 4.19
C PHE A 328 1.14 -1.17 5.59
N ALA A 329 0.25 -1.39 6.54
CA ALA A 329 0.55 -1.87 7.88
C ALA A 329 -0.18 -3.20 8.13
N ALA A 330 0.58 -4.27 8.39
CA ALA A 330 0.03 -5.62 8.52
C ALA A 330 -0.91 -5.76 9.72
N ALA A 331 -0.53 -5.22 10.87
CA ALA A 331 -1.33 -5.28 12.09
C ALA A 331 -2.68 -4.55 11.92
N ASP A 332 -2.65 -3.31 11.42
CA ASP A 332 -3.87 -2.52 11.19
C ASP A 332 -4.81 -3.23 10.21
N PHE A 333 -4.27 -3.75 9.10
CA PHE A 333 -5.07 -4.46 8.11
C PHE A 333 -5.69 -5.74 8.68
N ALA A 334 -4.91 -6.54 9.42
CA ALA A 334 -5.37 -7.79 10.01
C ALA A 334 -6.52 -7.55 11.02
N ARG A 335 -6.38 -6.54 11.87
CA ARG A 335 -7.43 -6.14 12.83
C ARG A 335 -8.69 -5.64 12.13
N ALA A 336 -8.51 -4.78 11.10
CA ALA A 336 -9.62 -4.23 10.34
C ALA A 336 -10.40 -5.33 9.57
N VAL A 337 -9.72 -6.32 8.97
CA VAL A 337 -10.36 -7.47 8.31
C VAL A 337 -11.11 -8.34 9.30
N ALA A 338 -10.56 -8.57 10.49
CA ALA A 338 -11.21 -9.33 11.56
C ALA A 338 -12.37 -8.57 12.24
N GLY A 339 -12.53 -7.28 11.96
CA GLY A 339 -13.54 -6.43 12.60
C GLY A 339 -13.24 -6.15 14.08
N LEU A 340 -11.96 -5.98 14.40
CA LEU A 340 -11.48 -5.55 15.72
C LEU A 340 -11.12 -4.07 15.70
N GLU A 341 -11.18 -3.44 16.88
CA GLU A 341 -10.73 -2.05 17.06
C GLU A 341 -9.20 -1.91 16.92
N PRO A 342 -8.67 -0.69 16.69
CA PRO A 342 -7.23 -0.46 16.61
C PRO A 342 -6.53 -0.90 17.90
N GLU A 343 -5.28 -1.25 17.79
CA GLU A 343 -4.46 -1.49 18.98
C GLU A 343 -4.11 -0.15 19.62
N GLU A 344 -4.42 0.01 20.90
CA GLU A 344 -3.96 1.18 21.64
C GLU A 344 -2.43 1.22 21.62
N PRO A 345 -1.83 2.38 21.32
CA PRO A 345 -0.38 2.50 21.39
C PRO A 345 0.09 2.11 22.79
N ALA A 346 1.11 1.25 22.85
CA ALA A 346 1.70 0.90 24.14
C ALA A 346 2.09 2.19 24.89
N PRO A 347 1.78 2.32 26.19
CA PRO A 347 2.20 3.46 26.96
C PRO A 347 3.72 3.61 26.82
N PRO A 348 4.24 4.86 26.76
CA PRO A 348 5.66 5.09 26.71
C PRO A 348 6.35 4.34 27.86
N GLN A 349 7.35 3.53 27.52
CA GLN A 349 8.16 2.86 28.54
C GLN A 349 8.92 3.97 29.30
N GLU A 350 8.64 4.12 30.60
CA GLU A 350 9.33 5.03 31.51
C GLU A 350 10.83 4.71 31.65
#